data_1b1b1eac50af59f54b1df7f8ce2dd37c
#
_entry.id   1b1b1eac50af59f54b1df7f8ce2dd37c
#
_cell.length_a   1.000
_cell.length_b   1.000
_cell.length_c   1.000
_cell.angle_alpha   90.00
_cell.angle_beta   90.00
_cell.angle_gamma   90.00
#
_symmetry.space_group_name_H-M   'P 1'
#
loop_
_entity.id
_entity.type
_entity.pdbx_description
1 polymer ?
#
loop_
_entity_poly.entity_id
_entity_poly.type
_entity_poly.pdbx_seq_one_letter_code
_entity_poly.pdbx_strand_id
1 'polypeptide(L)'
;MKKIFILTGEPSGDKLASTVIDKLQQNHSDIEYLSVGGSHLNKLGVKSIYDLKEITYIGFTSVILNLFKIRNKINETVKKIIEFNPDILFSVDSPDFTLRVAEKVKSINPNIKTIHYVAPQVWVWREGRVKNFKKFLDHVLLLFNFEKKYFDKESIKNTFVGHPLLENKENVKTNLSNIINENKKIISLFAGSRTSETNILLPILIDFILSLIHI
;
A
#
# COMPACT_ATOMS: atom_id res chain seq x y z
N MET A 1 2.57 27.69 -1.52
CA MET A 1 1.77 26.46 -1.83
C MET A 1 2.69 25.26 -1.71
N LYS A 2 2.38 24.31 -0.85
CA LYS A 2 3.16 23.06 -0.71
C LYS A 2 2.74 22.05 -1.78
N LYS A 3 3.70 21.21 -2.21
CA LYS A 3 3.45 20.18 -3.22
C LYS A 3 3.69 18.80 -2.65
N ILE A 4 2.72 17.90 -2.81
CA ILE A 4 2.84 16.51 -2.38
C ILE A 4 2.61 15.58 -3.58
N PHE A 5 3.59 14.71 -3.83
CA PHE A 5 3.42 13.61 -4.79
C PHE A 5 3.06 12.33 -4.04
N ILE A 6 1.91 11.73 -4.37
CA ILE A 6 1.44 10.48 -3.76
C ILE A 6 1.80 9.32 -4.69
N LEU A 7 2.50 8.33 -4.16
CA LEU A 7 2.96 7.18 -4.92
C LEU A 7 2.41 5.89 -4.35
N THR A 8 1.54 5.23 -5.09
CA THR A 8 1.00 3.91 -4.75
C THR A 8 1.33 2.90 -5.85
N GLY A 9 1.31 1.62 -5.55
CA GLY A 9 1.57 0.56 -6.52
C GLY A 9 0.42 -0.43 -6.67
N GLU A 10 -0.56 -0.38 -5.75
CA GLU A 10 -1.69 -1.31 -5.69
C GLU A 10 -2.97 -0.60 -5.22
N PRO A 11 -4.18 -1.15 -5.51
CA PRO A 11 -5.45 -0.58 -5.06
C PRO A 11 -5.58 -0.48 -3.53
N SER A 12 -4.95 -1.37 -2.77
CA SER A 12 -4.88 -1.30 -1.30
C SER A 12 -4.13 -0.06 -0.83
N GLY A 13 -2.98 0.23 -1.45
CA GLY A 13 -2.20 1.43 -1.17
C GLY A 13 -2.94 2.71 -1.58
N ASP A 14 -3.68 2.71 -2.69
CA ASP A 14 -4.53 3.82 -3.13
C ASP A 14 -5.63 4.14 -2.10
N LYS A 15 -6.29 3.10 -1.57
CA LYS A 15 -7.29 3.26 -0.50
C LYS A 15 -6.67 3.82 0.77
N LEU A 16 -5.50 3.32 1.20
CA LEU A 16 -4.81 3.83 2.38
C LEU A 16 -4.34 5.28 2.19
N ALA A 17 -3.77 5.60 1.02
CA ALA A 17 -3.35 6.95 0.69
C ALA A 17 -4.54 7.92 0.73
N SER A 18 -5.69 7.53 0.15
CA SER A 18 -6.87 8.40 0.09
C SER A 18 -7.39 8.78 1.47
N THR A 19 -7.33 7.89 2.47
CA THR A 19 -7.75 8.23 3.85
C THR A 19 -6.87 9.31 4.49
N VAL A 20 -5.58 9.30 4.21
CA VAL A 20 -4.63 10.32 4.69
C VAL A 20 -4.85 11.63 3.96
N ILE A 21 -4.98 11.58 2.62
CA ILE A 21 -5.13 12.79 1.80
C ILE A 21 -6.46 13.49 2.07
N ASP A 22 -7.55 12.75 2.27
CA ASP A 22 -8.85 13.30 2.65
C ASP A 22 -8.74 14.14 3.93
N LYS A 23 -8.12 13.58 4.98
CA LYS A 23 -7.86 14.30 6.23
C LYS A 23 -6.95 15.52 6.04
N LEU A 24 -5.95 15.43 5.14
CA LEU A 24 -5.09 16.58 4.84
C LEU A 24 -5.83 17.70 4.11
N GLN A 25 -6.69 17.37 3.15
CA GLN A 25 -7.51 18.34 2.40
C GLN A 25 -8.52 19.05 3.29
N GLN A 26 -9.10 18.34 4.28
CA GLN A 26 -10.02 18.94 5.26
C GLN A 26 -9.34 19.96 6.16
N ASN A 27 -8.05 19.80 6.44
CA ASN A 27 -7.31 20.66 7.36
C ASN A 27 -6.39 21.69 6.69
N HIS A 28 -6.07 21.50 5.40
CA HIS A 28 -5.12 22.29 4.65
C HIS A 28 -5.58 22.48 3.21
N SER A 29 -5.95 23.69 2.84
CA SER A 29 -6.43 24.04 1.50
C SER A 29 -5.33 24.44 0.51
N ASP A 30 -4.12 24.74 0.98
CA ASP A 30 -3.03 25.28 0.16
C ASP A 30 -1.95 24.20 -0.15
N ILE A 31 -2.42 23.04 -0.66
CA ILE A 31 -1.54 21.94 -1.07
C ILE A 31 -1.90 21.51 -2.48
N GLU A 32 -0.89 21.48 -3.36
CA GLU A 32 -0.99 20.90 -4.70
C GLU A 32 -0.65 19.41 -4.67
N TYR A 33 -1.50 18.58 -5.27
CA TYR A 33 -1.34 17.14 -5.29
C TYR A 33 -1.17 16.61 -6.71
N LEU A 34 -0.26 15.65 -6.88
CA LEU A 34 -0.14 14.81 -8.07
C LEU A 34 0.13 13.37 -7.60
N SER A 35 -0.28 12.38 -8.37
CA SER A 35 -0.15 10.99 -7.91
C SER A 35 0.20 9.98 -9.00
N VAL A 36 0.66 8.83 -8.55
CA VAL A 36 0.37 7.53 -9.13
C VAL A 36 -0.64 6.88 -8.20
N GLY A 37 -1.90 6.90 -8.59
CA GLY A 37 -3.02 6.47 -7.76
C GLY A 37 -4.16 5.91 -8.59
N GLY A 38 -5.15 5.37 -7.89
CA GLY A 38 -6.32 4.75 -8.49
C GLY A 38 -7.61 5.53 -8.24
N SER A 39 -8.71 4.79 -8.20
CA SER A 39 -10.06 5.36 -8.10
C SER A 39 -10.33 6.10 -6.79
N HIS A 40 -9.67 5.73 -5.69
CA HIS A 40 -9.89 6.37 -4.39
C HIS A 40 -9.29 7.78 -4.36
N LEU A 41 -8.05 7.96 -4.80
CA LEU A 41 -7.42 9.28 -4.91
C LEU A 41 -8.11 10.14 -5.98
N ASN A 42 -8.53 9.54 -7.11
CA ASN A 42 -9.27 10.28 -8.15
C ASN A 42 -10.61 10.85 -7.62
N LYS A 43 -11.31 10.17 -6.73
CA LYS A 43 -12.54 10.67 -6.08
C LYS A 43 -12.29 11.90 -5.22
N LEU A 44 -11.08 12.09 -4.72
CA LEU A 44 -10.65 13.27 -3.97
C LEU A 44 -10.12 14.40 -4.89
N GLY A 45 -10.25 14.27 -6.21
CA GLY A 45 -9.75 15.23 -7.17
C GLY A 45 -8.24 15.18 -7.41
N VAL A 46 -7.54 14.17 -6.86
CA VAL A 46 -6.09 14.02 -7.06
C VAL A 46 -5.81 13.32 -8.37
N LYS A 47 -5.19 14.06 -9.31
CA LYS A 47 -4.87 13.55 -10.64
C LYS A 47 -3.76 12.51 -10.60
N SER A 48 -3.93 11.38 -11.29
CA SER A 48 -2.87 10.40 -11.52
C SER A 48 -2.15 10.64 -12.85
N ILE A 49 -0.83 10.40 -12.87
CA ILE A 49 -0.03 10.57 -14.10
C ILE A 49 -0.25 9.44 -15.12
N TYR A 50 -0.75 8.28 -14.69
CA TYR A 50 -1.17 7.15 -15.52
C TYR A 50 -2.10 6.22 -14.73
N ASP A 51 -2.70 5.22 -15.39
CA ASP A 51 -3.60 4.25 -14.74
C ASP A 51 -2.79 3.30 -13.85
N LEU A 52 -3.21 3.17 -12.60
CA LEU A 52 -2.58 2.27 -11.62
C LEU A 52 -2.53 0.81 -12.11
N LYS A 53 -3.46 0.41 -12.97
CA LYS A 53 -3.47 -0.91 -13.61
C LYS A 53 -2.19 -1.22 -14.39
N GLU A 54 -1.52 -0.21 -14.93
CA GLU A 54 -0.26 -0.39 -15.65
C GLU A 54 0.87 -0.97 -14.78
N ILE A 55 0.75 -0.84 -13.45
CA ILE A 55 1.72 -1.37 -12.48
C ILE A 55 1.23 -2.68 -11.86
N THR A 56 -0.07 -2.79 -11.56
CA THR A 56 -0.66 -3.93 -10.83
C THR A 56 -0.70 -5.24 -11.61
N TYR A 57 -0.54 -5.21 -12.94
CA TYR A 57 -0.58 -6.42 -13.80
C TYR A 57 0.59 -7.38 -13.65
N ILE A 58 1.46 -7.16 -12.65
CA ILE A 58 2.66 -7.96 -12.50
C ILE A 58 2.41 -9.07 -11.49
N GLY A 59 1.76 -10.14 -11.93
CA GLY A 59 1.74 -11.41 -11.22
C GLY A 59 3.15 -12.03 -11.16
N PHE A 60 3.42 -12.86 -10.15
CA PHE A 60 4.76 -13.39 -9.84
C PHE A 60 5.45 -14.08 -11.02
N THR A 61 4.71 -14.72 -11.90
CA THR A 61 5.22 -15.38 -13.13
C THR A 61 5.54 -14.40 -14.24
N SER A 62 4.92 -13.24 -14.29
CA SER A 62 5.15 -12.21 -15.31
C SER A 62 6.25 -11.21 -14.95
N VAL A 63 6.74 -11.20 -13.70
CA VAL A 63 7.77 -10.26 -13.23
C VAL A 63 9.06 -10.40 -14.04
N ILE A 64 9.53 -11.63 -14.31
CA ILE A 64 10.78 -11.88 -15.03
C ILE A 64 10.67 -11.38 -16.48
N LEU A 65 9.54 -11.64 -17.15
CA LEU A 65 9.29 -11.21 -18.53
C LEU A 65 9.04 -9.70 -18.66
N ASN A 66 8.67 -9.04 -17.57
CA ASN A 66 8.31 -7.62 -17.55
C ASN A 66 9.31 -6.72 -16.83
N LEU A 67 10.49 -7.21 -16.43
CA LEU A 67 11.52 -6.42 -15.72
C LEU A 67 11.87 -5.11 -16.45
N PHE A 68 11.99 -5.14 -17.78
CA PHE A 68 12.25 -3.94 -18.57
C PHE A 68 11.09 -2.95 -18.51
N LYS A 69 9.85 -3.43 -18.56
CA LYS A 69 8.66 -2.58 -18.47
C LYS A 69 8.56 -1.89 -17.10
N ILE A 70 8.84 -2.65 -16.02
CA ILE A 70 8.88 -2.11 -14.66
C ILE A 70 9.96 -1.04 -14.54
N ARG A 71 11.17 -1.33 -15.05
CA ARG A 71 12.28 -0.36 -15.01
C ARG A 71 11.94 0.92 -15.76
N ASN A 72 11.31 0.80 -16.93
CA ASN A 72 10.88 1.95 -17.71
C ASN A 72 9.80 2.74 -16.96
N LYS A 73 8.83 2.05 -16.34
CA LYS A 73 7.78 2.70 -15.55
C LYS A 73 8.33 3.41 -14.33
N ILE A 74 9.30 2.82 -13.63
CA ILE A 74 10.03 3.47 -12.55
C ILE A 74 10.71 4.76 -13.06
N ASN A 75 11.42 4.70 -14.18
CA ASN A 75 12.12 5.86 -14.74
C ASN A 75 11.14 6.97 -15.17
N GLU A 76 10.02 6.61 -15.82
CA GLU A 76 8.95 7.54 -16.18
C GLU A 76 8.39 8.23 -14.96
N THR A 77 8.07 7.47 -13.89
CA THR A 77 7.56 8.00 -12.63
C THR A 77 8.55 8.94 -11.97
N VAL A 78 9.83 8.56 -11.89
CA VAL A 78 10.89 9.42 -11.35
C VAL A 78 10.97 10.72 -12.12
N LYS A 79 10.97 10.67 -13.46
CA LYS A 79 10.99 11.88 -14.31
C LYS A 79 9.83 12.82 -13.97
N LYS A 80 8.60 12.27 -13.86
CA LYS A 80 7.40 13.06 -13.54
C LYS A 80 7.45 13.66 -12.13
N ILE A 81 7.99 12.94 -11.15
CA ILE A 81 8.18 13.47 -9.79
C ILE A 81 9.16 14.63 -9.79
N ILE A 82 10.30 14.50 -10.49
CA ILE A 82 11.30 15.58 -10.57
C ILE A 82 10.75 16.79 -11.32
N GLU A 83 10.00 16.60 -12.42
CA GLU A 83 9.32 17.69 -13.15
C GLU A 83 8.30 18.42 -12.26
N PHE A 84 7.52 17.69 -11.44
CA PHE A 84 6.56 18.27 -10.51
C PHE A 84 7.24 18.99 -9.35
N ASN A 85 8.45 18.56 -8.97
CA ASN A 85 9.28 19.08 -7.89
C ASN A 85 8.51 19.21 -6.57
N PRO A 86 8.03 18.10 -5.96
CA PRO A 86 7.27 18.15 -4.72
C PRO A 86 8.16 18.45 -3.52
N ASP A 87 7.59 19.06 -2.48
CA ASP A 87 8.22 19.16 -1.15
C ASP A 87 8.29 17.79 -0.47
N ILE A 88 7.26 16.97 -0.71
CA ILE A 88 7.11 15.63 -0.10
C ILE A 88 6.75 14.60 -1.17
N LEU A 89 7.52 13.51 -1.21
CA LEU A 89 7.15 12.25 -1.85
C LEU A 89 6.55 11.32 -0.78
N PHE A 90 5.24 11.15 -0.84
CA PHE A 90 4.48 10.26 0.05
C PHE A 90 4.21 8.94 -0.66
N SER A 91 4.98 7.91 -0.33
CA SER A 91 4.84 6.57 -0.90
C SER A 91 4.07 5.64 0.05
N VAL A 92 3.21 4.78 -0.49
CA VAL A 92 2.32 3.92 0.29
C VAL A 92 2.39 2.50 -0.24
N ASP A 93 2.79 1.56 0.63
CA ASP A 93 2.84 0.12 0.32
C ASP A 93 3.68 -0.22 -0.94
N SER A 94 3.53 -1.43 -1.49
CA SER A 94 4.19 -1.90 -2.74
C SER A 94 5.69 -1.59 -2.80
N PRO A 95 6.49 -2.04 -1.82
CA PRO A 95 7.88 -1.60 -1.63
C PRO A 95 8.79 -1.89 -2.83
N ASP A 96 8.50 -2.92 -3.62
CA ASP A 96 9.30 -3.27 -4.79
C ASP A 96 9.22 -2.21 -5.90
N PHE A 97 8.14 -1.44 -5.96
CA PHE A 97 7.98 -0.32 -6.88
C PHE A 97 8.27 1.01 -6.18
N THR A 98 7.57 1.30 -5.09
CA THR A 98 7.56 2.61 -4.46
C THR A 98 8.92 2.98 -3.86
N LEU A 99 9.62 2.03 -3.21
CA LEU A 99 10.93 2.32 -2.63
C LEU A 99 12.02 2.49 -3.70
N ARG A 100 11.94 1.77 -4.82
CA ARG A 100 12.88 1.97 -5.93
C ARG A 100 12.72 3.36 -6.58
N VAL A 101 11.48 3.85 -6.67
CA VAL A 101 11.21 5.23 -7.12
C VAL A 101 11.76 6.23 -6.11
N ALA A 102 11.45 6.04 -4.81
CA ALA A 102 11.93 6.93 -3.74
C ALA A 102 13.46 7.02 -3.69
N GLU A 103 14.17 5.89 -3.81
CA GLU A 103 15.63 5.85 -3.85
C GLU A 103 16.19 6.67 -5.02
N LYS A 104 15.63 6.51 -6.23
CA LYS A 104 16.08 7.28 -7.41
C LYS A 104 15.74 8.77 -7.30
N VAL A 105 14.54 9.10 -6.81
CA VAL A 105 14.16 10.51 -6.59
C VAL A 105 15.11 11.15 -5.60
N LYS A 106 15.41 10.50 -4.48
CA LYS A 106 16.31 11.01 -3.45
C LYS A 106 17.74 11.18 -3.96
N SER A 107 18.20 10.29 -4.86
CA SER A 107 19.53 10.40 -5.48
C SER A 107 19.65 11.58 -6.44
N ILE A 108 18.55 11.99 -7.09
CA ILE A 108 18.52 13.12 -8.04
C ILE A 108 18.28 14.44 -7.31
N ASN A 109 17.31 14.48 -6.40
CA ASN A 109 16.97 15.65 -5.61
C ASN A 109 16.86 15.32 -4.10
N PRO A 110 17.96 15.46 -3.34
CA PRO A 110 17.99 15.16 -1.91
C PRO A 110 17.06 16.05 -1.06
N ASN A 111 16.61 17.19 -1.57
CA ASN A 111 15.75 18.12 -0.84
C ASN A 111 14.30 17.64 -0.74
N ILE A 112 13.84 16.78 -1.66
CA ILE A 112 12.52 16.17 -1.59
C ILE A 112 12.45 15.29 -0.36
N LYS A 113 11.53 15.57 0.57
CA LYS A 113 11.31 14.72 1.75
C LYS A 113 10.54 13.46 1.36
N THR A 114 11.08 12.31 1.72
CA THR A 114 10.52 11.01 1.40
C THR A 114 9.90 10.39 2.65
N ILE A 115 8.58 10.19 2.60
CA ILE A 115 7.80 9.56 3.67
C ILE A 115 7.19 8.28 3.12
N HIS A 116 7.40 7.17 3.81
CA HIS A 116 6.84 5.88 3.42
C HIS A 116 5.83 5.38 4.44
N TYR A 117 4.64 5.03 3.98
CA TYR A 117 3.56 4.48 4.81
C TYR A 117 3.34 3.01 4.48
N VAL A 118 3.16 2.19 5.49
CA VAL A 118 3.16 0.72 5.46
C VAL A 118 4.56 0.15 5.25
N ALA A 119 5.24 -0.05 6.37
CA ALA A 119 6.62 -0.56 6.38
C ALA A 119 6.75 -1.89 5.63
N PRO A 120 7.82 -2.08 4.85
CA PRO A 120 8.12 -3.40 4.28
C PRO A 120 8.30 -4.43 5.40
N GLN A 121 7.85 -5.66 5.15
CA GLN A 121 7.93 -6.78 6.12
C GLN A 121 9.38 -7.25 6.33
N VAL A 122 10.21 -6.38 6.91
CA VAL A 122 11.65 -6.63 7.12
C VAL A 122 11.93 -7.69 8.19
N TRP A 123 10.98 -7.92 9.10
CA TRP A 123 11.09 -8.87 10.21
C TRP A 123 11.00 -10.34 9.81
N VAL A 124 10.55 -10.65 8.59
CA VAL A 124 10.39 -12.04 8.15
C VAL A 124 11.73 -12.65 7.71
N TRP A 125 12.56 -11.93 6.93
CA TRP A 125 13.78 -12.51 6.37
C TRP A 125 14.79 -11.49 5.78
N ARG A 126 14.61 -10.20 6.01
CA ARG A 126 15.46 -9.18 5.37
C ARG A 126 15.76 -7.98 6.26
N GLU A 127 16.04 -8.20 7.56
CA GLU A 127 16.38 -7.11 8.50
C GLU A 127 17.52 -6.20 7.98
N GLY A 128 18.54 -6.77 7.35
CA GLY A 128 19.66 -6.01 6.78
C GLY A 128 19.28 -4.98 5.70
N ARG A 129 18.06 -5.08 5.11
CA ARG A 129 17.57 -4.08 4.14
C ARG A 129 17.22 -2.75 4.79
N VAL A 130 16.85 -2.76 6.09
CA VAL A 130 16.45 -1.53 6.80
C VAL A 130 17.58 -0.51 6.75
N LYS A 131 18.84 -0.95 6.94
CA LYS A 131 20.02 -0.08 6.84
C LYS A 131 20.09 0.71 5.52
N ASN A 132 19.65 0.12 4.41
CA ASN A 132 19.65 0.79 3.12
C ASN A 132 18.54 1.85 3.02
N PHE A 133 17.40 1.66 3.69
CA PHE A 133 16.31 2.63 3.67
C PHE A 133 16.71 3.98 4.26
N LYS A 134 17.63 4.01 5.23
CA LYS A 134 18.18 5.24 5.80
C LYS A 134 18.79 6.18 4.76
N LYS A 135 19.24 5.66 3.63
CA LYS A 135 19.87 6.45 2.58
C LYS A 135 18.87 7.33 1.81
N PHE A 136 17.60 6.93 1.81
CA PHE A 136 16.60 7.57 0.96
C PHE A 136 15.21 7.76 1.59
N LEU A 137 14.95 7.23 2.80
CA LEU A 137 13.72 7.50 3.55
C LEU A 137 14.01 8.45 4.70
N ASP A 138 13.29 9.57 4.74
CA ASP A 138 13.38 10.53 5.85
C ASP A 138 12.45 10.14 6.99
N HIS A 139 11.32 9.47 6.71
CA HIS A 139 10.35 9.04 7.72
C HIS A 139 9.56 7.81 7.29
N VAL A 140 9.24 6.93 8.25
CA VAL A 140 8.39 5.75 8.00
C VAL A 140 7.19 5.77 8.94
N LEU A 141 5.97 5.59 8.40
CA LEU A 141 4.73 5.45 9.15
C LEU A 141 4.40 3.96 9.28
N LEU A 142 4.33 3.49 10.52
CA LEU A 142 4.22 2.08 10.87
C LEU A 142 2.78 1.68 11.20
N LEU A 143 2.34 0.53 10.69
CA LEU A 143 1.02 -0.04 11.01
C LEU A 143 1.00 -0.76 12.36
N PHE A 144 2.15 -1.34 12.77
CA PHE A 144 2.25 -2.15 13.98
C PHE A 144 3.37 -1.64 14.89
N ASN A 145 3.11 -1.60 16.19
CA ASN A 145 4.06 -1.08 17.15
C ASN A 145 5.35 -1.92 17.24
N PHE A 146 5.26 -3.24 16.99
CA PHE A 146 6.44 -4.13 17.02
C PHE A 146 7.45 -3.82 15.91
N GLU A 147 7.04 -3.14 14.83
CA GLU A 147 7.92 -2.77 13.71
C GLU A 147 8.94 -1.72 14.13
N LYS A 148 8.58 -0.87 15.10
CA LYS A 148 9.38 0.26 15.56
C LYS A 148 10.83 -0.11 15.87
N LYS A 149 11.04 -1.23 16.58
CA LYS A 149 12.38 -1.70 16.99
C LYS A 149 13.36 -1.87 15.83
N TYR A 150 12.88 -2.26 14.64
CA TYR A 150 13.72 -2.49 13.46
C TYR A 150 14.20 -1.17 12.85
N PHE A 151 13.37 -0.14 12.85
CA PHE A 151 13.70 1.18 12.32
C PHE A 151 14.49 2.01 13.31
N ASP A 152 14.19 1.92 14.61
CA ASP A 152 14.95 2.58 15.69
C ASP A 152 16.40 2.08 15.72
N LYS A 153 16.64 0.77 15.56
CA LYS A 153 17.97 0.15 15.50
C LYS A 153 18.86 0.79 14.44
N GLU A 154 18.29 1.17 13.31
CA GLU A 154 19.01 1.81 12.20
C GLU A 154 18.91 3.34 12.25
N SER A 155 18.35 3.91 13.31
CA SER A 155 18.14 5.37 13.48
C SER A 155 17.35 6.01 12.34
N ILE A 156 16.33 5.30 11.83
CA ILE A 156 15.36 5.82 10.84
C ILE A 156 14.20 6.42 11.62
N LYS A 157 13.85 7.68 11.32
CA LYS A 157 12.68 8.32 11.92
C LYS A 157 11.42 7.55 11.55
N ASN A 158 10.64 7.20 12.57
CA ASN A 158 9.41 6.46 12.37
C ASN A 158 8.32 6.89 13.35
N THR A 159 7.08 6.67 12.97
CA THR A 159 5.91 6.91 13.83
C THR A 159 4.94 5.75 13.69
N PHE A 160 4.52 5.18 14.82
CA PHE A 160 3.42 4.22 14.84
C PHE A 160 2.10 4.98 14.68
N VAL A 161 1.37 4.69 13.61
CA VAL A 161 0.09 5.34 13.26
C VAL A 161 -1.12 4.41 13.45
N GLY A 162 -0.88 3.11 13.67
CA GLY A 162 -1.93 2.11 13.77
C GLY A 162 -2.48 1.65 12.41
N HIS A 163 -3.31 0.61 12.46
CA HIS A 163 -3.93 0.06 11.26
C HIS A 163 -5.31 0.69 11.03
N PRO A 164 -5.60 1.28 9.85
CA PRO A 164 -6.87 2.01 9.59
C PRO A 164 -8.14 1.17 9.80
N LEU A 165 -8.07 -0.15 9.64
CA LEU A 165 -9.19 -1.04 9.93
C LEU A 165 -9.62 -1.01 11.41
N LEU A 166 -8.75 -0.57 12.33
CA LEU A 166 -9.05 -0.49 13.74
C LEU A 166 -9.78 0.81 14.12
N GLU A 167 -9.70 1.85 13.28
CA GLU A 167 -10.38 3.12 13.51
C GLU A 167 -11.91 3.00 13.31
N ASN A 168 -12.36 2.09 12.44
CA ASN A 168 -13.76 1.92 12.03
C ASN A 168 -14.48 0.77 12.78
N LYS A 169 -14.10 0.47 14.03
CA LYS A 169 -14.72 -0.62 14.80
C LYS A 169 -16.25 -0.51 14.94
N GLU A 170 -16.79 0.70 14.91
CA GLU A 170 -18.24 0.94 15.02
C GLU A 170 -19.02 0.54 13.76
N ASN A 171 -18.39 0.59 12.59
CA ASN A 171 -19.03 0.25 11.30
C ASN A 171 -18.97 -1.24 10.95
N VAL A 172 -18.29 -2.07 11.76
CA VAL A 172 -18.16 -3.52 11.56
C VAL A 172 -19.21 -4.31 12.36
N LYS A 173 -20.28 -3.67 12.81
CA LYS A 173 -21.43 -4.40 13.35
C LYS A 173 -22.20 -5.08 12.21
N THR A 174 -21.62 -6.11 11.65
CA THR A 174 -22.37 -7.06 10.83
C THR A 174 -23.32 -7.77 11.77
N ASN A 175 -24.61 -7.45 11.70
CA ASN A 175 -25.62 -8.13 12.47
C ASN A 175 -25.81 -9.56 11.89
N LEU A 176 -24.98 -10.48 12.36
CA LEU A 176 -25.05 -11.89 11.99
C LEU A 176 -26.14 -12.65 12.73
N SER A 177 -26.86 -12.00 13.67
CA SER A 177 -27.89 -12.64 14.50
C SER A 177 -29.00 -13.32 13.68
N ASN A 178 -29.29 -12.80 12.48
CA ASN A 178 -30.27 -13.41 11.56
C ASN A 178 -29.71 -14.62 10.79
N ILE A 179 -28.39 -14.84 10.80
CA ILE A 179 -27.72 -15.92 10.07
C ILE A 179 -27.19 -16.97 11.02
N ILE A 180 -26.81 -16.54 12.24
CA ILE A 180 -26.22 -17.40 13.27
C ILE A 180 -27.34 -17.86 14.22
N ASN A 181 -27.63 -19.15 14.21
CA ASN A 181 -28.39 -19.78 15.23
C ASN A 181 -27.44 -20.26 16.34
N GLU A 182 -27.68 -19.91 17.60
CA GLU A 182 -26.78 -20.20 18.75
C GLU A 182 -26.40 -21.69 18.89
N ASN A 183 -27.22 -22.60 18.34
CA ASN A 183 -26.98 -24.02 18.38
C ASN A 183 -26.26 -24.63 17.17
N LYS A 184 -25.78 -23.77 16.21
CA LYS A 184 -25.08 -24.25 15.01
C LYS A 184 -23.60 -23.85 15.01
N LYS A 185 -22.76 -24.77 14.58
CA LYS A 185 -21.34 -24.48 14.33
C LYS A 185 -21.20 -23.66 13.04
N ILE A 186 -20.33 -22.64 13.07
CA ILE A 186 -20.06 -21.78 11.92
C ILE A 186 -18.71 -22.17 11.34
N ILE A 187 -18.69 -22.41 10.04
CA ILE A 187 -17.45 -22.60 9.28
C ILE A 187 -17.27 -21.40 8.37
N SER A 188 -16.21 -20.63 8.60
CA SER A 188 -15.85 -19.48 7.76
C SER A 188 -14.85 -19.90 6.69
N LEU A 189 -15.15 -19.60 5.43
CA LEU A 189 -14.31 -19.93 4.28
C LEU A 189 -13.73 -18.67 3.64
N PHE A 190 -12.44 -18.68 3.43
CA PHE A 190 -11.72 -17.56 2.85
C PHE A 190 -11.07 -17.96 1.52
N ALA A 191 -11.70 -17.58 0.41
CA ALA A 191 -11.22 -17.90 -0.95
C ALA A 191 -10.13 -16.94 -1.47
N GLY A 192 -9.70 -15.98 -0.64
CA GLY A 192 -8.77 -14.94 -1.04
C GLY A 192 -9.46 -13.68 -1.56
N SER A 193 -8.68 -12.66 -1.86
CA SER A 193 -9.15 -11.36 -2.33
C SER A 193 -8.82 -11.05 -3.80
N ARG A 194 -7.91 -11.83 -4.40
CA ARG A 194 -7.51 -11.68 -5.80
C ARG A 194 -8.20 -12.71 -6.68
N THR A 195 -8.60 -12.33 -7.89
CA THR A 195 -9.23 -13.23 -8.86
C THR A 195 -8.42 -14.51 -9.10
N SER A 196 -7.07 -14.41 -9.14
CA SER A 196 -6.18 -15.57 -9.28
C SER A 196 -6.26 -16.53 -8.09
N GLU A 197 -6.39 -16.02 -6.88
CA GLU A 197 -6.56 -16.83 -5.66
C GLU A 197 -7.96 -17.47 -5.63
N THR A 198 -8.98 -16.64 -5.88
CA THR A 198 -10.38 -17.07 -5.85
C THR A 198 -10.68 -18.18 -6.87
N ASN A 199 -10.14 -18.04 -8.09
CA ASN A 199 -10.34 -19.06 -9.14
C ASN A 199 -9.74 -20.42 -8.79
N ILE A 200 -8.68 -20.47 -7.97
CA ILE A 200 -8.04 -21.72 -7.55
C ILE A 200 -8.69 -22.25 -6.28
N LEU A 201 -8.90 -21.39 -5.29
CA LEU A 201 -9.32 -21.83 -3.94
C LEU A 201 -10.82 -22.08 -3.84
N LEU A 202 -11.66 -21.30 -4.54
CA LEU A 202 -13.11 -21.43 -4.43
C LEU A 202 -13.64 -22.81 -4.83
N PRO A 203 -13.22 -23.44 -5.94
CA PRO A 203 -13.63 -24.80 -6.27
C PRO A 203 -13.27 -25.80 -5.16
N ILE A 204 -12.04 -25.74 -4.63
CA ILE A 204 -11.56 -26.62 -3.56
C ILE A 204 -12.40 -26.45 -2.29
N LEU A 205 -12.75 -25.20 -1.93
CA LEU A 205 -13.57 -24.90 -0.77
C LEU A 205 -15.02 -25.38 -0.94
N ILE A 206 -15.56 -25.29 -2.17
CA ILE A 206 -16.88 -25.84 -2.48
C ILE A 206 -16.90 -27.37 -2.31
N ASP A 207 -15.92 -28.08 -2.86
CA ASP A 207 -15.80 -29.53 -2.71
C ASP A 207 -15.67 -29.93 -1.25
N PHE A 208 -14.90 -29.16 -0.47
CA PHE A 208 -14.81 -29.35 0.99
C PHE A 208 -16.17 -29.21 1.68
N ILE A 209 -16.96 -28.17 1.37
CA ILE A 209 -18.30 -27.98 1.94
C ILE A 209 -19.20 -29.17 1.59
N LEU A 210 -19.20 -29.55 0.31
CA LEU A 210 -20.03 -30.68 -0.16
C LEU A 210 -19.66 -31.97 0.56
N SER A 211 -18.39 -32.21 0.86
CA SER A 211 -17.95 -33.35 1.64
C SER A 211 -18.50 -33.38 3.08
N LEU A 212 -18.70 -32.18 3.68
CA LEU A 212 -19.26 -32.08 5.04
C LEU A 212 -20.77 -32.27 5.11
N ILE A 213 -21.49 -32.08 4.01
CA ILE A 213 -22.95 -32.29 3.95
C ILE A 213 -23.29 -33.77 3.96
N HIS A 214 -22.35 -34.66 3.64
CA HIS A 214 -22.53 -36.11 3.61
C HIS A 214 -22.07 -36.80 4.90
N ILE A 215 -21.68 -36.06 5.93
CA ILE A 215 -21.33 -36.55 7.27
C ILE A 215 -22.47 -36.23 8.23
#